data_85e0f736038ffe3194300fb649eb5629
#
_entry.id   85e0f736038ffe3194300fb649eb5629
#
_cell.length_a   1.000
_cell.length_b   1.000
_cell.length_c   1.000
_cell.angle_alpha   90.00
_cell.angle_beta   90.00
_cell.angle_gamma   90.00
#
_symmetry.space_group_name_H-M   'P 1'
#
loop_
_entity.id
_entity.type
_entity.pdbx_description
1 polymer ?
#
loop_
_entity_poly.entity_id
_entity_poly.type
_entity_poly.pdbx_seq_one_letter_code
_entity_poly.pdbx_strand_id
1 'polypeptide(L)'
;MKVQHSLLAIMLTCSMLVSCNLNEPTPEELKKKALELATYLSDNYQVGDSVFFETETGETEGFVVLGNEFTPLLISNEPEDFGEDVKFILEGYYISTVFKSENTNFLVDLLLKSNEYPKVICRASINDWMYFEEPVITVTEESIFFCQSDIRFTLFKNIGIVQVSGKGHTWTLKQ
;
A
#
# COMPACT_ATOMS: atom_id res chain seq x y z
N MET A 1 30.67 -30.44 40.40
CA MET A 1 29.56 -30.61 39.41
C MET A 1 28.56 -29.44 39.30
N LYS A 2 28.73 -28.28 39.93
CA LYS A 2 27.80 -27.14 39.87
C LYS A 2 28.18 -26.06 38.82
N VAL A 3 29.41 -26.06 38.31
CA VAL A 3 29.88 -25.03 37.38
C VAL A 3 29.51 -25.31 35.93
N GLN A 4 29.29 -26.58 35.54
CA GLN A 4 28.93 -26.94 34.16
C GLN A 4 27.49 -26.57 33.76
N HIS A 5 26.56 -26.51 34.74
CA HIS A 5 25.17 -26.13 34.45
C HIS A 5 24.98 -24.63 34.25
N SER A 6 25.84 -23.80 34.87
CA SER A 6 25.79 -22.36 34.70
C SER A 6 26.30 -21.89 33.33
N LEU A 7 27.32 -22.56 32.77
CA LEU A 7 27.84 -22.25 31.43
C LEU A 7 26.86 -22.65 30.31
N LEU A 8 26.13 -23.76 30.49
CA LEU A 8 25.13 -24.19 29.51
C LEU A 8 23.91 -23.26 29.48
N ALA A 9 23.50 -22.75 30.66
CA ALA A 9 22.42 -21.78 30.77
C ALA A 9 22.77 -20.42 30.13
N ILE A 10 24.01 -19.97 30.27
CA ILE A 10 24.50 -18.72 29.68
C ILE A 10 24.60 -18.85 28.13
N MET A 11 25.03 -20.00 27.61
CA MET A 11 25.06 -20.22 26.17
C MET A 11 23.68 -20.32 25.57
N LEU A 12 22.70 -20.92 26.27
CA LEU A 12 21.31 -20.97 25.77
C LEU A 12 20.64 -19.60 25.79
N THR A 13 20.91 -18.74 26.77
CA THR A 13 20.35 -17.38 26.80
C THR A 13 21.00 -16.47 25.79
N CYS A 14 22.29 -16.61 25.48
CA CYS A 14 22.93 -15.86 24.39
C CYS A 14 22.41 -16.28 23.01
N SER A 15 22.08 -17.56 22.79
CA SER A 15 21.53 -18.00 21.51
C SER A 15 20.09 -17.53 21.28
N MET A 16 19.33 -17.24 22.34
CA MET A 16 17.98 -16.67 22.21
C MET A 16 17.98 -15.15 21.98
N LEU A 17 19.06 -14.45 22.32
CA LEU A 17 19.18 -13.01 22.09
C LEU A 17 19.64 -12.65 20.67
N VAL A 18 20.16 -13.60 19.89
CA VAL A 18 20.59 -13.39 18.50
C VAL A 18 19.43 -13.60 17.51
N SER A 19 18.26 -14.09 17.97
CA SER A 19 17.13 -14.43 17.10
C SER A 19 16.11 -13.31 16.89
N CYS A 20 16.37 -12.08 17.33
CA CYS A 20 15.47 -10.94 17.12
C CYS A 20 16.02 -9.90 16.14
N ASN A 21 16.91 -10.26 15.25
CA ASN A 21 17.07 -9.50 14.02
C ASN A 21 15.93 -9.95 13.08
N LEU A 22 14.78 -9.32 13.22
CA LEU A 22 13.81 -9.21 12.14
C LEU A 22 14.61 -8.58 11.00
N ASN A 23 14.99 -9.38 10.02
CA ASN A 23 15.71 -8.91 8.85
C ASN A 23 14.84 -7.84 8.20
N GLU A 24 15.22 -6.58 8.37
CA GLU A 24 14.62 -5.52 7.57
C GLU A 24 14.80 -5.90 6.10
N PRO A 25 13.77 -5.76 5.26
CA PRO A 25 13.87 -6.13 3.87
C PRO A 25 14.94 -5.28 3.20
N THR A 26 15.74 -5.90 2.35
CA THR A 26 16.69 -5.15 1.52
C THR A 26 15.94 -4.20 0.58
N PRO A 27 16.56 -3.10 0.13
CA PRO A 27 15.95 -2.20 -0.86
C PRO A 27 15.46 -2.93 -2.11
N GLU A 28 16.12 -4.01 -2.53
CA GLU A 28 15.73 -4.81 -3.71
C GLU A 28 14.50 -5.66 -3.43
N GLU A 29 14.40 -6.28 -2.26
CA GLU A 29 13.21 -7.03 -1.83
C GLU A 29 12.01 -6.11 -1.69
N LEU A 30 12.21 -4.93 -1.11
CA LEU A 30 11.17 -3.92 -0.97
C LEU A 30 10.67 -3.44 -2.33
N LYS A 31 11.60 -3.16 -3.27
CA LYS A 31 11.26 -2.80 -4.65
C LYS A 31 10.50 -3.90 -5.36
N LYS A 32 10.94 -5.16 -5.23
CA LYS A 32 10.24 -6.31 -5.82
C LYS A 32 8.80 -6.41 -5.31
N LYS A 33 8.59 -6.24 -4.00
CA LYS A 33 7.25 -6.24 -3.41
C LYS A 33 6.40 -5.06 -3.86
N ALA A 34 6.99 -3.88 -4.01
CA ALA A 34 6.31 -2.71 -4.52
C ALA A 34 5.87 -2.90 -5.98
N LEU A 35 6.72 -3.48 -6.83
CA LEU A 35 6.37 -3.81 -8.22
C LEU A 35 5.23 -4.86 -8.27
N GLU A 36 5.23 -5.82 -7.37
CA GLU A 36 4.11 -6.76 -7.25
C GLU A 36 2.80 -6.04 -6.88
N LEU A 37 2.83 -5.10 -5.95
CA LEU A 37 1.66 -4.30 -5.57
C LEU A 37 1.20 -3.37 -6.70
N ALA A 38 2.11 -2.85 -7.53
CA ALA A 38 1.76 -2.02 -8.68
C ALA A 38 0.85 -2.75 -9.67
N THR A 39 0.97 -4.08 -9.79
CA THR A 39 0.09 -4.89 -10.67
C THR A 39 -1.39 -4.88 -10.25
N TYR A 40 -1.70 -4.48 -9.03
CA TYR A 40 -3.10 -4.34 -8.56
C TYR A 40 -3.66 -2.94 -8.82
N LEU A 41 -2.84 -1.95 -9.09
CA LEU A 41 -3.27 -0.57 -9.22
C LEU A 41 -2.58 0.13 -10.40
N SER A 42 -1.39 0.67 -10.20
CA SER A 42 -0.78 1.62 -11.14
C SER A 42 -0.42 1.04 -12.50
N ASP A 43 -0.06 -0.24 -12.59
CA ASP A 43 0.30 -0.88 -13.86
C ASP A 43 -0.91 -1.05 -14.81
N ASN A 44 -2.13 -0.93 -14.29
CA ASN A 44 -3.35 -1.13 -15.05
C ASN A 44 -3.89 0.15 -15.69
N TYR A 45 -3.29 1.31 -15.41
CA TYR A 45 -3.85 2.60 -15.81
C TYR A 45 -2.76 3.53 -16.35
N GLN A 46 -3.17 4.37 -17.30
CA GLN A 46 -2.38 5.51 -17.76
C GLN A 46 -3.17 6.80 -17.55
N VAL A 47 -2.47 7.90 -17.27
CA VAL A 47 -3.11 9.21 -17.16
C VAL A 47 -3.82 9.55 -18.47
N GLY A 48 -5.10 9.85 -18.39
CA GLY A 48 -5.98 10.09 -19.56
C GLY A 48 -6.83 8.89 -19.97
N ASP A 49 -6.57 7.69 -19.43
CA ASP A 49 -7.44 6.53 -19.68
C ASP A 49 -8.87 6.80 -19.22
N SER A 50 -9.83 6.24 -19.94
CA SER A 50 -11.23 6.23 -19.54
C SER A 50 -11.64 4.85 -19.03
N VAL A 51 -12.12 4.81 -17.80
CA VAL A 51 -12.58 3.59 -17.13
C VAL A 51 -14.08 3.73 -16.85
N PHE A 52 -14.85 2.69 -17.16
CA PHE A 52 -16.29 2.72 -17.01
C PHE A 52 -16.73 1.80 -15.88
N PHE A 53 -17.58 2.33 -15.03
CA PHE A 53 -18.19 1.57 -13.95
C PHE A 53 -19.70 1.57 -14.11
N GLU A 54 -20.33 0.48 -13.73
CA GLU A 54 -21.79 0.38 -13.63
C GLU A 54 -22.18 0.62 -12.16
N THR A 55 -23.15 1.51 -11.96
CA THR A 55 -23.72 1.79 -10.63
C THR A 55 -24.71 0.71 -10.21
N GLU A 56 -25.12 0.70 -8.94
CA GLU A 56 -26.19 -0.20 -8.45
C GLU A 56 -27.52 -0.01 -9.17
N THR A 57 -27.75 1.13 -9.81
CA THR A 57 -28.95 1.41 -10.62
C THR A 57 -28.86 0.92 -12.06
N GLY A 58 -27.69 0.37 -12.46
CA GLY A 58 -27.41 -0.08 -13.83
C GLY A 58 -26.98 1.04 -14.79
N GLU A 59 -26.79 2.25 -14.28
CA GLU A 59 -26.22 3.35 -15.05
C GLU A 59 -24.72 3.19 -15.22
N THR A 60 -24.19 3.61 -16.37
CA THR A 60 -22.74 3.61 -16.62
C THR A 60 -22.17 4.98 -16.35
N GLU A 61 -21.18 5.06 -15.46
CA GLU A 61 -20.42 6.28 -15.17
C GLU A 61 -18.99 6.12 -15.71
N GLY A 62 -18.53 7.12 -16.48
CA GLY A 62 -17.18 7.17 -17.03
C GLY A 62 -16.25 7.97 -16.14
N PHE A 63 -15.09 7.41 -15.84
CA PHE A 63 -14.03 8.05 -15.06
C PHE A 63 -12.80 8.22 -15.93
N VAL A 64 -12.12 9.36 -15.78
CA VAL A 64 -10.81 9.60 -16.39
C VAL A 64 -9.74 9.44 -15.31
N VAL A 65 -8.67 8.75 -15.64
CA VAL A 65 -7.49 8.64 -14.78
C VAL A 65 -6.74 9.97 -14.82
N LEU A 66 -6.71 10.70 -13.70
CA LEU A 66 -6.04 12.00 -13.58
C LEU A 66 -4.62 11.91 -13.06
N GLY A 67 -4.31 10.89 -12.28
CA GLY A 67 -3.00 10.66 -11.69
C GLY A 67 -2.74 9.17 -11.57
N ASN A 68 -1.50 8.79 -11.79
CA ASN A 68 -1.03 7.42 -11.62
C ASN A 68 0.45 7.47 -11.25
N GLU A 69 0.77 7.11 -10.00
CA GLU A 69 2.09 7.29 -9.42
C GLU A 69 2.64 5.98 -8.87
N PHE A 70 3.92 5.76 -9.13
CA PHE A 70 4.73 4.74 -8.48
C PHE A 70 6.03 5.41 -8.06
N THR A 71 6.14 5.74 -6.78
CA THR A 71 7.21 6.59 -6.26
C THR A 71 7.85 5.99 -5.01
N PRO A 72 9.20 5.96 -4.91
CA PRO A 72 9.88 5.61 -3.68
C PRO A 72 9.60 6.66 -2.60
N LEU A 73 9.30 6.20 -1.38
CA LEU A 73 9.24 7.04 -0.19
C LEU A 73 10.65 7.17 0.38
N LEU A 74 11.14 8.40 0.37
CA LEU A 74 12.47 8.72 0.88
C LEU A 74 12.34 9.64 2.09
N ILE A 75 13.06 9.29 3.17
CA ILE A 75 13.29 10.21 4.28
C ILE A 75 14.67 10.84 4.06
N SER A 76 14.74 12.17 4.16
CA SER A 76 16.01 12.86 4.28
C SER A 76 16.43 12.88 5.74
N ASN A 77 17.59 12.31 6.07
CA ASN A 77 18.25 12.65 7.32
C ASN A 77 18.96 13.98 7.06
N GLU A 78 18.33 15.08 7.41
CA GLU A 78 19.01 16.37 7.46
C GLU A 78 19.96 16.36 8.66
N PRO A 79 21.27 16.49 8.48
CA PRO A 79 22.15 16.87 9.57
C PRO A 79 21.71 18.26 10.04
N GLU A 80 21.63 18.50 11.34
CA GLU A 80 21.26 19.79 11.92
C GLU A 80 22.26 20.93 11.55
N ASP A 81 23.35 20.61 10.85
CA ASP A 81 24.37 21.54 10.37
C ASP A 81 24.41 21.54 8.83
N PHE A 82 24.14 22.70 8.26
CA PHE A 82 24.27 23.00 6.83
C PHE A 82 25.70 22.73 6.34
N GLY A 83 25.96 21.62 5.67
CA GLY A 83 27.26 21.42 5.04
C GLY A 83 27.64 19.99 4.69
N GLU A 84 26.91 19.00 5.11
CA GLU A 84 27.12 17.61 4.70
C GLU A 84 26.10 17.17 3.63
N ASP A 85 26.48 16.22 2.78
CA ASP A 85 25.62 15.66 1.76
C ASP A 85 24.36 15.06 2.39
N VAL A 86 23.19 15.52 1.96
CA VAL A 86 21.88 15.00 2.41
C VAL A 86 21.79 13.53 2.03
N LYS A 87 21.67 12.65 3.03
CA LYS A 87 21.45 11.22 2.81
C LYS A 87 19.95 10.94 2.77
N PHE A 88 19.51 10.37 1.66
CA PHE A 88 18.15 9.85 1.55
C PHE A 88 18.14 8.37 1.93
N ILE A 89 17.23 8.01 2.81
CA ILE A 89 16.99 6.61 3.19
C ILE A 89 15.66 6.20 2.56
N LEU A 90 15.65 5.07 1.84
CA LEU A 90 14.42 4.50 1.31
C LEU A 90 13.56 3.99 2.47
N GLU A 91 12.41 4.64 2.68
CA GLU A 91 11.42 4.22 3.70
C GLU A 91 10.40 3.22 3.14
N GLY A 92 10.14 3.27 1.83
CA GLY A 92 9.15 2.41 1.22
C GLY A 92 8.79 2.82 -0.20
N TYR A 93 7.54 2.50 -0.59
CA TYR A 93 6.98 2.88 -1.88
C TYR A 93 5.54 3.37 -1.71
N TYR A 94 5.21 4.37 -2.51
CA TYR A 94 3.86 4.92 -2.66
C TYR A 94 3.35 4.60 -4.06
N ILE A 95 2.15 4.01 -4.13
CA ILE A 95 1.49 3.64 -5.37
C ILE A 95 0.10 4.26 -5.29
N SER A 96 -0.25 5.11 -6.25
CA SER A 96 -1.48 5.90 -6.22
C SER A 96 -2.13 5.97 -7.58
N THR A 97 -3.45 5.95 -7.60
CA THR A 97 -4.24 6.24 -8.81
C THR A 97 -5.45 7.07 -8.45
N VAL A 98 -5.68 8.13 -9.24
CA VAL A 98 -6.79 9.08 -9.08
C VAL A 98 -7.74 8.96 -10.27
N PHE A 99 -9.01 8.75 -9.99
CA PHE A 99 -10.08 8.66 -10.97
C PHE A 99 -11.08 9.79 -10.76
N LYS A 100 -11.56 10.40 -11.83
CA LYS A 100 -12.54 11.49 -11.77
C LYS A 100 -13.62 11.32 -12.84
N SER A 101 -14.88 11.41 -12.42
CA SER A 101 -16.03 11.65 -13.27
C SER A 101 -16.55 13.08 -13.10
N GLU A 102 -17.70 13.39 -13.66
CA GLU A 102 -18.37 14.69 -13.44
C GLU A 102 -18.77 14.91 -11.98
N ASN A 103 -19.21 13.85 -11.28
CA ASN A 103 -19.81 13.93 -9.96
C ASN A 103 -19.00 13.25 -8.87
N THR A 104 -18.06 12.38 -9.24
CA THR A 104 -17.37 11.50 -8.30
C THR A 104 -15.88 11.48 -8.59
N ASN A 105 -15.08 11.44 -7.55
CA ASN A 105 -13.66 11.11 -7.64
C ASN A 105 -13.31 9.96 -6.70
N PHE A 106 -12.39 9.12 -7.14
CA PHE A 106 -11.76 8.07 -6.34
C PHE A 106 -10.28 8.33 -6.24
N LEU A 107 -9.74 8.20 -5.05
CA LEU A 107 -8.30 8.11 -4.81
C LEU A 107 -8.04 6.77 -4.14
N VAL A 108 -7.09 6.02 -4.64
CA VAL A 108 -6.61 4.79 -4.01
C VAL A 108 -5.10 4.83 -3.93
N ASP A 109 -4.60 4.68 -2.71
CA ASP A 109 -3.18 4.67 -2.39
C ASP A 109 -2.82 3.33 -1.73
N LEU A 110 -1.72 2.74 -2.18
CA LEU A 110 -1.06 1.63 -1.52
C LEU A 110 0.32 2.10 -1.04
N LEU A 111 0.55 2.02 0.26
CA LEU A 111 1.85 2.31 0.86
C LEU A 111 2.49 1.01 1.33
N LEU A 112 3.71 0.78 0.92
CA LEU A 112 4.57 -0.26 1.44
C LEU A 112 5.70 0.39 2.23
N LYS A 113 5.78 0.13 3.54
CA LYS A 113 6.83 0.68 4.41
C LYS A 113 7.90 -0.36 4.74
N SER A 114 9.16 0.05 4.76
CA SER A 114 10.30 -0.81 5.07
C SER A 114 10.33 -1.26 6.53
N ASN A 115 10.01 -0.37 7.45
CA ASN A 115 10.05 -0.62 8.89
C ASN A 115 8.86 -1.42 9.43
N GLU A 116 7.82 -1.60 8.62
CA GLU A 116 6.61 -2.35 8.98
C GLU A 116 6.36 -3.54 8.03
N TYR A 117 7.40 -3.97 7.33
CA TYR A 117 7.30 -5.08 6.38
C TYR A 117 6.82 -6.38 7.07
N PRO A 118 5.87 -7.11 6.49
CA PRO A 118 5.25 -6.90 5.16
C PRO A 118 3.98 -6.03 5.16
N LYS A 119 3.85 -5.05 6.04
CA LYS A 119 2.61 -4.27 6.17
C LYS A 119 2.37 -3.39 4.94
N VAL A 120 1.25 -3.61 4.28
CA VAL A 120 0.69 -2.74 3.25
C VAL A 120 -0.37 -1.87 3.89
N ILE A 121 -0.25 -0.57 3.74
CA ILE A 121 -1.26 0.40 4.16
C ILE A 121 -2.01 0.82 2.91
N CYS A 122 -3.32 0.74 2.95
CA CYS A 122 -4.17 1.27 1.90
C CYS A 122 -4.90 2.50 2.41
N ARG A 123 -4.98 3.53 1.57
CA ARG A 123 -5.84 4.69 1.79
C ARG A 123 -6.77 4.79 0.60
N ALA A 124 -8.00 5.16 0.86
CA ALA A 124 -8.96 5.39 -0.19
C ALA A 124 -9.88 6.54 0.16
N SER A 125 -10.29 7.29 -0.83
CA SER A 125 -11.28 8.34 -0.66
C SER A 125 -12.30 8.32 -1.79
N ILE A 126 -13.50 8.78 -1.47
CA ILE A 126 -14.56 9.10 -2.41
C ILE A 126 -14.97 10.54 -2.15
N ASN A 127 -14.80 11.44 -3.13
CA ASN A 127 -15.17 12.86 -3.03
C ASN A 127 -14.55 13.56 -1.81
N ASP A 128 -13.23 13.62 -1.74
CA ASP A 128 -12.44 14.34 -0.73
C ASP A 128 -12.58 13.87 0.74
N TRP A 129 -13.27 12.78 0.97
CA TRP A 129 -13.33 12.16 2.29
C TRP A 129 -12.10 11.29 2.51
N MET A 130 -11.10 11.81 3.21
CA MET A 130 -9.96 11.02 3.69
C MET A 130 -10.26 10.48 5.08
N TYR A 131 -10.13 9.16 5.25
CA TYR A 131 -10.15 8.51 6.55
C TYR A 131 -8.72 8.14 6.95
N PHE A 132 -8.37 8.41 8.21
CA PHE A 132 -7.04 8.18 8.77
C PHE A 132 -6.97 7.02 9.78
N GLU A 133 -8.05 6.27 9.95
CA GLU A 133 -8.05 5.09 10.83
C GLU A 133 -7.39 3.90 10.12
N GLU A 134 -6.83 2.97 10.90
CA GLU A 134 -6.21 1.76 10.33
C GLU A 134 -7.25 0.92 9.57
N PRO A 135 -7.12 0.79 8.25
CA PRO A 135 -8.08 0.05 7.45
C PRO A 135 -7.92 -1.46 7.65
N VAL A 136 -9.01 -2.18 7.49
CA VAL A 136 -8.96 -3.64 7.32
C VAL A 136 -8.50 -3.94 5.89
N ILE A 137 -7.33 -4.55 5.76
CA ILE A 137 -6.77 -4.95 4.46
C ILE A 137 -6.65 -6.46 4.43
N THR A 138 -7.21 -7.07 3.40
CA THR A 138 -6.96 -8.48 3.07
C THR A 138 -6.25 -8.54 1.74
N VAL A 139 -5.02 -9.06 1.74
CA VAL A 139 -4.21 -9.27 0.55
C VAL A 139 -4.13 -10.76 0.26
N THR A 140 -4.51 -11.15 -0.94
CA THR A 140 -4.35 -12.50 -1.48
C THR A 140 -3.38 -12.48 -2.67
N GLU A 141 -3.10 -13.61 -3.29
CA GLU A 141 -2.28 -13.67 -4.51
C GLU A 141 -2.94 -12.98 -5.71
N GLU A 142 -4.28 -12.89 -5.72
CA GLU A 142 -5.05 -12.41 -6.86
C GLU A 142 -5.78 -11.09 -6.58
N SER A 143 -6.01 -10.74 -5.30
CA SER A 143 -6.82 -9.57 -4.96
C SER A 143 -6.37 -8.85 -3.69
N ILE A 144 -6.67 -7.56 -3.65
CA ILE A 144 -6.62 -6.74 -2.44
C ILE A 144 -8.04 -6.29 -2.14
N PHE A 145 -8.50 -6.59 -0.94
CA PHE A 145 -9.74 -6.07 -0.41
C PHE A 145 -9.44 -5.06 0.70
N PHE A 146 -9.98 -3.88 0.54
CA PHE A 146 -9.85 -2.79 1.49
C PHE A 146 -11.22 -2.41 2.03
N CYS A 147 -11.33 -2.24 3.35
CA CYS A 147 -12.54 -1.78 3.99
C CYS A 147 -12.18 -0.80 5.11
N GLN A 148 -12.73 0.40 5.04
CA GLN A 148 -12.59 1.42 6.07
C GLN A 148 -13.92 2.16 6.23
N SER A 149 -14.52 2.05 7.41
CA SER A 149 -15.86 2.59 7.65
C SER A 149 -16.88 2.03 6.66
N ASP A 150 -17.49 2.89 5.85
CA ASP A 150 -18.43 2.55 4.78
C ASP A 150 -17.78 2.47 3.39
N ILE A 151 -16.49 2.81 3.28
CA ILE A 151 -15.73 2.75 2.02
C ILE A 151 -15.11 1.38 1.85
N ARG A 152 -15.32 0.78 0.69
CA ARG A 152 -14.73 -0.50 0.30
C ARG A 152 -14.18 -0.42 -1.11
N PHE A 153 -12.99 -0.98 -1.29
CA PHE A 153 -12.37 -1.17 -2.60
C PHE A 153 -11.97 -2.62 -2.77
N THR A 154 -12.19 -3.13 -3.95
CA THR A 154 -11.69 -4.44 -4.37
C THR A 154 -10.85 -4.26 -5.61
N LEU A 155 -9.59 -4.68 -5.54
CA LEU A 155 -8.62 -4.64 -6.63
C LEU A 155 -8.25 -6.07 -7.01
N PHE A 156 -8.17 -6.34 -8.31
CA PHE A 156 -7.64 -7.60 -8.83
C PHE A 156 -6.33 -7.36 -9.56
N LYS A 157 -5.43 -8.32 -9.40
CA LYS A 157 -4.13 -8.33 -10.07
C LYS A 157 -4.30 -8.26 -11.58
N ASN A 158 -3.53 -7.37 -12.23
CA ASN A 158 -3.57 -7.13 -13.67
C ASN A 158 -4.92 -6.65 -14.24
N ILE A 159 -5.86 -6.23 -13.37
CA ILE A 159 -7.14 -5.65 -13.76
C ILE A 159 -7.32 -4.26 -13.13
N GLY A 160 -6.83 -4.10 -11.91
CA GLY A 160 -7.01 -2.88 -11.13
C GLY A 160 -8.28 -2.91 -10.28
N ILE A 161 -8.94 -1.76 -10.14
CA ILE A 161 -10.14 -1.61 -9.32
C ILE A 161 -11.32 -2.29 -10.04
N VAL A 162 -11.93 -3.29 -9.40
CA VAL A 162 -13.11 -3.97 -9.92
C VAL A 162 -14.40 -3.52 -9.24
N GLN A 163 -14.30 -3.03 -7.99
CA GLN A 163 -15.47 -2.53 -7.27
C GLN A 163 -15.05 -1.44 -6.29
N VAL A 164 -15.90 -0.43 -6.22
CA VAL A 164 -15.86 0.65 -5.22
C VAL A 164 -17.23 0.74 -4.58
N SER A 165 -17.31 0.86 -3.26
CA SER A 165 -18.56 1.20 -2.59
C SER A 165 -18.34 2.17 -1.44
N GLY A 166 -19.30 3.04 -1.19
CA GLY A 166 -19.30 4.01 -0.09
C GLY A 166 -20.39 5.02 -0.25
N LYS A 167 -20.78 5.66 0.84
CA LYS A 167 -21.85 6.66 0.90
C LYS A 167 -23.19 6.19 0.31
N GLY A 168 -23.48 4.91 0.41
CA GLY A 168 -24.72 4.31 -0.13
C GLY A 168 -24.69 3.99 -1.62
N HIS A 169 -23.55 4.17 -2.30
CA HIS A 169 -23.38 3.86 -3.71
C HIS A 169 -22.39 2.72 -3.92
N THR A 170 -22.53 2.03 -5.04
CA THR A 170 -21.60 0.99 -5.48
C THR A 170 -21.33 1.16 -6.98
N TRP A 171 -20.07 1.09 -7.34
CA TRP A 171 -19.58 1.12 -8.71
C TRP A 171 -18.83 -0.19 -8.98
N THR A 172 -19.21 -0.89 -10.03
CA THR A 172 -18.56 -2.14 -10.46
C THR A 172 -17.95 -1.93 -11.85
N LEU A 173 -16.70 -2.34 -12.03
CA LEU A 173 -15.99 -2.21 -13.29
C LEU A 173 -16.79 -2.87 -14.43
N LYS A 174 -17.06 -2.11 -15.47
CA LYS A 174 -17.72 -2.60 -16.68
C LYS A 174 -16.67 -3.24 -17.59
N GLN A 175 -16.82 -4.53 -17.81
CA GLN A 175 -15.97 -5.31 -18.73
C GLN A 175 -16.37 -5.10 -20.20
#